data_494345c8764d302df6fead0a3f537ab2
#
_entry.id   494345c8764d302df6fead0a3f537ab2
#
_cell.length_a   1.000
_cell.length_b   1.000
_cell.length_c   1.000
_cell.angle_alpha   90.00
_cell.angle_beta   90.00
_cell.angle_gamma   90.00
#
_symmetry.space_group_name_H-M   'P 1'
#
loop_
_entity.id
_entity.type
_entity.pdbx_description
1 polymer ?
#
loop_
_entity_poly.entity_id
_entity_poly.type
_entity_poly.pdbx_seq_one_letter_code
_entity_poly.pdbx_strand_id
1 'polypeptide(L)'
;MTTDYPLISIYMPTWNRQQLAIRAIKSVLRQDYPHWEMIIVDDCSSSFEQLQQYITELNDSRVQYTHNAFNSGACAVRNQAILQAKGQFITGIDDDDEWTPTRLSTFLADKQQLNSHAFLYANDYVCEGEVYSQPASLPLYPKSPFSRELFYKRNIIGNQVFSWAWRFKECLFDTELKA
;
A
#
# COMPACT_ATOMS: atom_id res chain seq x y z
N MET A 1 -16.20 -27.08 -2.33
CA MET A 1 -14.97 -26.35 -1.95
C MET A 1 -15.33 -24.88 -1.88
N THR A 2 -15.46 -24.35 -0.68
CA THR A 2 -15.64 -22.89 -0.52
C THR A 2 -14.36 -22.23 -1.02
N THR A 3 -14.46 -21.47 -2.09
CA THR A 3 -13.37 -20.60 -2.54
C THR A 3 -13.14 -19.58 -1.42
N ASP A 4 -12.13 -19.84 -0.62
CA ASP A 4 -11.72 -18.93 0.44
C ASP A 4 -11.05 -17.71 -0.24
N TYR A 5 -11.81 -16.62 -0.35
CA TYR A 5 -11.32 -15.33 -0.84
C TYR A 5 -10.97 -14.45 0.37
N PRO A 6 -9.73 -14.54 0.90
CA PRO A 6 -9.36 -13.76 2.06
C PRO A 6 -9.38 -12.27 1.76
N LEU A 7 -9.93 -11.46 2.68
CA LEU A 7 -9.88 -10.01 2.57
C LEU A 7 -8.44 -9.52 2.71
N ILE A 8 -8.03 -8.63 1.80
CA ILE A 8 -6.74 -7.94 1.85
C ILE A 8 -6.99 -6.48 2.20
N SER A 9 -6.39 -5.98 3.27
CA SER A 9 -6.39 -4.55 3.58
C SER A 9 -5.20 -3.86 2.92
N ILE A 10 -5.47 -2.70 2.35
CA ILE A 10 -4.48 -1.86 1.68
C ILE A 10 -4.46 -0.53 2.43
N TYR A 11 -3.33 -0.17 3.03
CA TYR A 11 -3.17 1.14 3.67
C TYR A 11 -2.45 2.11 2.74
N MET A 12 -2.92 3.37 2.71
CA MET A 12 -2.30 4.44 1.94
C MET A 12 -2.24 5.72 2.78
N PRO A 13 -1.05 6.17 3.21
CA PRO A 13 -0.86 7.51 3.75
C PRO A 13 -0.83 8.51 2.59
N THR A 14 -1.32 9.72 2.79
CA THR A 14 -1.16 10.83 1.83
C THR A 14 -1.04 12.16 2.54
N TRP A 15 -0.32 13.10 1.93
CA TRP A 15 -0.21 14.48 2.40
C TRP A 15 0.14 15.43 1.25
N ASN A 16 -0.78 16.36 0.93
CA ASN A 16 -0.62 17.38 -0.12
C ASN A 16 -0.27 16.81 -1.52
N ARG A 17 -0.77 15.61 -1.87
CA ARG A 17 -0.47 14.90 -3.13
C ARG A 17 -1.73 14.31 -3.78
N GLN A 18 -2.83 15.06 -3.83
CA GLN A 18 -4.16 14.59 -4.23
C GLN A 18 -4.18 13.91 -5.61
N GLN A 19 -3.49 14.48 -6.61
CA GLN A 19 -3.45 13.92 -7.97
C GLN A 19 -2.71 12.57 -8.00
N LEU A 20 -1.61 12.47 -7.26
CA LEU A 20 -0.84 11.23 -7.15
C LEU A 20 -1.66 10.17 -6.42
N ALA A 21 -2.30 10.54 -5.30
CA ALA A 21 -3.18 9.64 -4.56
C ALA A 21 -4.33 9.10 -5.41
N ILE A 22 -4.98 9.94 -6.23
CA ILE A 22 -6.02 9.51 -7.18
C ILE A 22 -5.46 8.49 -8.17
N ARG A 23 -4.24 8.68 -8.65
CA ARG A 23 -3.56 7.75 -9.56
C ARG A 23 -3.27 6.40 -8.87
N ALA A 24 -2.75 6.43 -7.65
CA ALA A 24 -2.54 5.24 -6.83
C ALA A 24 -3.86 4.47 -6.61
N ILE A 25 -4.95 5.15 -6.23
CA ILE A 25 -6.29 4.56 -6.08
C ILE A 25 -6.74 3.88 -7.37
N LYS A 26 -6.60 4.55 -8.52
CA LYS A 26 -6.96 3.96 -9.83
C LYS A 26 -6.18 2.68 -10.12
N SER A 27 -4.94 2.55 -9.67
CA SER A 27 -4.15 1.33 -9.83
C SER A 27 -4.66 0.18 -8.97
N VAL A 28 -5.14 0.48 -7.76
CA VAL A 28 -5.78 -0.49 -6.86
C VAL A 28 -7.13 -0.95 -7.42
N LEU A 29 -7.93 -0.03 -7.97
CA LEU A 29 -9.23 -0.38 -8.59
C LEU A 29 -9.09 -1.34 -9.79
N ARG A 30 -7.92 -1.35 -10.45
CA ARG A 30 -7.63 -2.25 -11.59
C ARG A 30 -7.10 -3.63 -11.18
N GLN A 31 -7.03 -3.93 -9.87
CA GLN A 31 -6.56 -5.23 -9.42
C GLN A 31 -7.50 -6.36 -9.87
N ASP A 32 -6.93 -7.46 -10.34
CA ASP A 32 -7.64 -8.67 -10.77
C ASP A 32 -8.27 -9.46 -9.61
N TYR A 33 -7.78 -9.24 -8.40
CA TYR A 33 -8.33 -9.80 -7.17
C TYR A 33 -9.36 -8.83 -6.55
N PRO A 34 -10.66 -9.21 -6.45
CA PRO A 34 -11.71 -8.25 -6.09
C PRO A 34 -11.92 -8.06 -4.58
N HIS A 35 -11.43 -8.97 -3.73
CA HIS A 35 -11.77 -9.00 -2.30
C HIS A 35 -10.73 -8.26 -1.46
N TRP A 36 -10.78 -6.96 -1.52
CA TRP A 36 -9.90 -6.04 -0.78
C TRP A 36 -10.69 -4.87 -0.20
N GLU A 37 -10.09 -4.22 0.79
CA GLU A 37 -10.46 -2.88 1.27
C GLU A 37 -9.26 -1.96 1.19
N MET A 38 -9.48 -0.67 0.97
CA MET A 38 -8.44 0.36 0.95
C MET A 38 -8.73 1.42 2.00
N ILE A 39 -7.76 1.69 2.88
CA ILE A 39 -7.86 2.64 3.98
C ILE A 39 -6.87 3.76 3.72
N ILE A 40 -7.40 4.92 3.37
CA ILE A 40 -6.65 6.11 3.02
C ILE A 40 -6.69 7.06 4.21
N VAL A 41 -5.53 7.45 4.70
CA VAL A 41 -5.42 8.45 5.77
C VAL A 41 -4.63 9.64 5.26
N ASP A 42 -5.30 10.77 5.21
CA ASP A 42 -4.75 12.05 4.80
C ASP A 42 -4.24 12.80 6.06
N ASP A 43 -2.97 13.11 6.07
CA ASP A 43 -2.27 13.73 7.19
C ASP A 43 -2.41 15.25 7.21
N CYS A 44 -3.65 15.74 7.18
CA CYS A 44 -3.96 17.18 7.20
C CYS A 44 -3.51 17.93 5.94
N SER A 45 -3.88 17.44 4.76
CA SER A 45 -3.64 18.17 3.51
C SER A 45 -4.43 19.47 3.44
N SER A 46 -3.79 20.52 2.91
CA SER A 46 -4.42 21.86 2.79
C SER A 46 -5.50 21.93 1.70
N SER A 47 -5.51 21.01 0.75
CA SER A 47 -6.45 20.95 -0.39
C SER A 47 -7.03 19.54 -0.51
N PHE A 48 -7.55 19.01 0.59
CA PHE A 48 -8.07 17.64 0.68
C PHE A 48 -9.39 17.44 -0.07
N GLU A 49 -10.13 18.51 -0.36
CA GLU A 49 -11.48 18.47 -0.92
C GLU A 49 -11.51 17.74 -2.27
N GLN A 50 -10.46 17.90 -3.10
CA GLN A 50 -10.39 17.25 -4.40
C GLN A 50 -10.33 15.72 -4.27
N LEU A 51 -9.52 15.20 -3.35
CA LEU A 51 -9.42 13.77 -3.10
C LEU A 51 -10.71 13.24 -2.48
N GLN A 52 -11.27 13.97 -1.51
CA GLN A 52 -12.53 13.64 -0.88
C GLN A 52 -13.69 13.58 -1.89
N GLN A 53 -13.78 14.58 -2.78
CA GLN A 53 -14.78 14.59 -3.85
C GLN A 53 -14.62 13.38 -4.77
N TYR A 54 -13.40 13.10 -5.23
CA TYR A 54 -13.11 11.94 -6.08
C TYR A 54 -13.58 10.63 -5.44
N ILE A 55 -13.26 10.41 -4.14
CA ILE A 55 -13.64 9.20 -3.42
C ILE A 55 -15.17 9.12 -3.23
N THR A 56 -15.81 10.26 -2.98
CA THR A 56 -17.28 10.34 -2.87
C THR A 56 -17.97 9.99 -4.19
N GLU A 57 -17.47 10.52 -5.31
CA GLU A 57 -17.98 10.25 -6.66
C GLU A 57 -17.71 8.79 -7.10
N LEU A 58 -16.57 8.22 -6.67
CA LEU A 58 -16.23 6.81 -6.92
C LEU A 58 -17.29 5.88 -6.32
N ASN A 59 -17.86 6.22 -5.18
CA ASN A 59 -18.92 5.49 -4.49
C ASN A 59 -18.63 3.97 -4.33
N ASP A 60 -17.37 3.61 -4.12
CA ASP A 60 -16.93 2.24 -3.89
C ASP A 60 -16.77 1.99 -2.38
N SER A 61 -17.62 1.13 -1.82
CA SER A 61 -17.64 0.83 -0.37
C SER A 61 -16.36 0.17 0.15
N ARG A 62 -15.48 -0.30 -0.74
CA ARG A 62 -14.18 -0.86 -0.39
C ARG A 62 -13.13 0.22 -0.07
N VAL A 63 -13.38 1.48 -0.46
CA VAL A 63 -12.45 2.60 -0.27
C VAL A 63 -12.93 3.48 0.87
N GLN A 64 -12.11 3.60 1.91
CA GLN A 64 -12.36 4.41 3.10
C GLN A 64 -11.35 5.56 3.13
N TYR A 65 -11.82 6.76 3.46
CA TYR A 65 -10.99 7.97 3.53
C TYR A 65 -11.20 8.69 4.85
N THR A 66 -10.09 9.08 5.46
CA THR A 66 -10.07 9.91 6.68
C THR A 66 -9.11 11.07 6.47
N HIS A 67 -9.57 12.29 6.69
CA HIS A 67 -8.74 13.48 6.75
C HIS A 67 -8.48 13.85 8.22
N ASN A 68 -7.22 13.93 8.61
CA ASN A 68 -6.82 14.28 9.98
C ASN A 68 -6.85 15.81 10.21
N ALA A 69 -7.17 16.23 11.42
CA ALA A 69 -7.24 17.63 11.78
C ALA A 69 -5.85 18.31 11.94
N PHE A 70 -4.79 17.52 12.08
CA PHE A 70 -3.40 17.98 12.21
C PHE A 70 -2.44 16.97 11.62
N ASN A 71 -1.28 17.45 11.16
CA ASN A 71 -0.22 16.60 10.63
C ASN A 71 0.50 15.86 11.76
N SER A 72 0.53 14.53 11.67
CA SER A 72 1.13 13.63 12.65
C SER A 72 2.31 12.83 12.12
N GLY A 73 2.60 12.94 10.82
CA GLY A 73 3.70 12.28 10.14
C GLY A 73 3.34 10.91 9.55
N ALA A 74 4.08 10.51 8.52
CA ALA A 74 3.79 9.33 7.71
C ALA A 74 3.69 8.02 8.52
N CYS A 75 4.51 7.85 9.57
CA CYS A 75 4.44 6.66 10.43
C CYS A 75 3.14 6.59 11.21
N ALA A 76 2.68 7.72 11.78
CA ALA A 76 1.45 7.80 12.55
C ALA A 76 0.22 7.48 11.69
N VAL A 77 0.12 8.06 10.48
CA VAL A 77 -1.02 7.81 9.59
C VAL A 77 -1.01 6.40 9.00
N ARG A 78 0.16 5.81 8.73
CA ARG A 78 0.25 4.38 8.39
C ARG A 78 -0.29 3.51 9.52
N ASN A 79 0.13 3.77 10.76
CA ASN A 79 -0.37 3.04 11.94
C ASN A 79 -1.87 3.19 12.11
N GLN A 80 -2.41 4.40 11.92
CA GLN A 80 -3.84 4.66 11.97
C GLN A 80 -4.61 3.81 10.96
N ALA A 81 -4.14 3.71 9.72
CA ALA A 81 -4.75 2.88 8.69
C ALA A 81 -4.62 1.37 9.00
N ILE A 82 -3.44 0.93 9.46
CA ILE A 82 -3.17 -0.47 9.83
C ILE A 82 -4.09 -0.93 10.96
N LEU A 83 -4.34 -0.09 11.95
CA LEU A 83 -5.22 -0.43 13.08
C LEU A 83 -6.69 -0.57 12.66
N GLN A 84 -7.12 0.14 11.61
CA GLN A 84 -8.47 0.04 11.06
C GLN A 84 -8.65 -1.18 10.14
N ALA A 85 -7.57 -1.80 9.68
CA ALA A 85 -7.58 -2.92 8.75
C ALA A 85 -8.39 -4.12 9.29
N LYS A 86 -9.27 -4.69 8.46
CA LYS A 86 -10.12 -5.84 8.78
C LYS A 86 -9.70 -7.10 8.04
N GLY A 87 -8.81 -6.97 7.06
CA GLY A 87 -8.34 -8.06 6.23
C GLY A 87 -7.52 -9.10 6.99
N GLN A 88 -7.48 -10.29 6.45
CA GLN A 88 -6.59 -11.36 6.90
C GLN A 88 -5.14 -11.05 6.53
N PHE A 89 -4.94 -10.45 5.36
CA PHE A 89 -3.66 -9.96 4.88
C PHE A 89 -3.64 -8.44 4.81
N ILE A 90 -2.45 -7.87 4.81
CA ILE A 90 -2.24 -6.43 4.69
C ILE A 90 -1.06 -6.12 3.78
N THR A 91 -1.17 -5.03 3.05
CA THR A 91 -0.09 -4.44 2.23
C THR A 91 -0.26 -2.93 2.19
N GLY A 92 0.81 -2.21 1.86
CA GLY A 92 0.77 -0.75 1.69
C GLY A 92 0.96 -0.33 0.25
N ILE A 93 0.49 0.86 -0.06
CA ILE A 93 0.84 1.62 -1.26
C ILE A 93 1.17 3.05 -0.86
N ASP A 94 2.26 3.61 -1.34
CA ASP A 94 2.53 5.04 -1.17
C ASP A 94 1.73 5.84 -2.23
N ASP A 95 1.36 7.07 -1.91
CA ASP A 95 0.46 7.89 -2.74
C ASP A 95 1.06 8.30 -4.11
N ASP A 96 2.37 8.12 -4.29
CA ASP A 96 3.10 8.39 -5.52
C ASP A 96 3.42 7.12 -6.35
N ASP A 97 2.99 5.95 -5.90
CA ASP A 97 3.19 4.67 -6.58
C ASP A 97 1.96 4.18 -7.35
N GLU A 98 2.17 3.22 -8.25
CA GLU A 98 1.11 2.47 -8.92
C GLU A 98 1.39 0.97 -8.88
N TRP A 99 0.32 0.19 -8.83
CA TRP A 99 0.41 -1.26 -8.87
C TRP A 99 0.10 -1.84 -10.25
N THR A 100 0.82 -2.89 -10.61
CA THR A 100 0.43 -3.74 -11.73
C THR A 100 -0.88 -4.46 -11.42
N PRO A 101 -1.72 -4.74 -12.43
CA PRO A 101 -3.07 -5.30 -12.19
C PRO A 101 -3.09 -6.64 -11.44
N THR A 102 -2.02 -7.41 -11.49
CA THR A 102 -1.93 -8.76 -10.90
C THR A 102 -1.20 -8.81 -9.56
N ARG A 103 -0.91 -7.65 -8.93
CA ARG A 103 -0.11 -7.62 -7.70
C ARG A 103 -0.75 -8.42 -6.56
N LEU A 104 -2.03 -8.22 -6.30
CA LEU A 104 -2.71 -8.89 -5.19
C LEU A 104 -2.84 -10.39 -5.42
N SER A 105 -3.24 -10.81 -6.60
CA SER A 105 -3.34 -12.25 -6.95
C SER A 105 -2.00 -12.95 -6.91
N THR A 106 -0.93 -12.29 -7.35
CA THR A 106 0.45 -12.81 -7.28
C THR A 106 0.88 -13.06 -5.84
N PHE A 107 0.71 -12.09 -4.94
CA PHE A 107 1.04 -12.30 -3.53
C PHE A 107 0.19 -13.38 -2.86
N LEU A 108 -1.10 -13.47 -3.21
CA LEU A 108 -1.97 -14.52 -2.68
C LEU A 108 -1.57 -15.92 -3.16
N ALA A 109 -1.08 -16.06 -4.38
CA ALA A 109 -0.58 -17.35 -4.87
C ALA A 109 0.58 -17.85 -4.00
N ASP A 110 1.41 -16.94 -3.50
CA ASP A 110 2.58 -17.24 -2.68
C ASP A 110 2.32 -17.16 -1.16
N LYS A 111 1.07 -16.94 -0.72
CA LYS A 111 0.72 -16.73 0.70
C LYS A 111 1.23 -17.81 1.67
N GLN A 112 1.40 -19.04 1.20
CA GLN A 112 1.91 -20.14 2.03
C GLN A 112 3.35 -19.89 2.53
N GLN A 113 4.13 -19.09 1.81
CA GLN A 113 5.47 -18.69 2.24
C GLN A 113 5.44 -17.87 3.54
N LEU A 114 4.32 -17.19 3.83
CA LEU A 114 4.13 -16.45 5.08
C LEU A 114 4.07 -17.33 6.35
N ASN A 115 3.98 -18.65 6.21
CA ASN A 115 4.08 -19.57 7.34
C ASN A 115 5.52 -19.64 7.89
N SER A 116 6.52 -19.41 7.04
CA SER A 116 7.95 -19.44 7.39
C SER A 116 8.65 -18.08 7.26
N HIS A 117 8.01 -17.10 6.62
CA HIS A 117 8.56 -15.76 6.41
C HIS A 117 7.64 -14.69 7.01
N ALA A 118 8.22 -13.59 7.49
CA ALA A 118 7.45 -12.51 8.10
C ALA A 118 6.60 -11.75 7.07
N PHE A 119 7.11 -11.57 5.85
CA PHE A 119 6.46 -10.84 4.76
C PHE A 119 6.99 -11.29 3.40
N LEU A 120 6.24 -10.95 2.35
CA LEU A 120 6.64 -11.06 0.95
C LEU A 120 6.87 -9.65 0.38
N TYR A 121 7.76 -9.52 -0.58
CA TYR A 121 7.99 -8.30 -1.34
C TYR A 121 8.28 -8.64 -2.81
N ALA A 122 8.10 -7.68 -3.70
CA ALA A 122 8.27 -7.85 -5.13
C ALA A 122 9.31 -6.87 -5.67
N ASN A 123 9.76 -7.14 -6.89
CA ASN A 123 10.55 -6.19 -7.67
C ASN A 123 9.70 -4.97 -8.05
N ASP A 124 10.35 -3.82 -8.23
CA ASP A 124 9.71 -2.59 -8.65
C ASP A 124 10.10 -2.25 -10.10
N TYR A 125 9.18 -1.57 -10.78
CA TYR A 125 9.50 -0.79 -11.97
C TYR A 125 9.73 0.66 -11.56
N VAL A 126 10.72 1.32 -12.15
CA VAL A 126 10.94 2.75 -11.93
C VAL A 126 10.46 3.51 -13.15
N CYS A 127 9.57 4.48 -12.91
CA CYS A 127 9.04 5.37 -13.93
C CYS A 127 9.50 6.80 -13.64
N GLU A 128 10.22 7.42 -14.58
CA GLU A 128 10.56 8.83 -14.53
C GLU A 128 9.57 9.64 -15.38
N GLY A 129 8.89 10.59 -14.75
CA GLY A 129 7.92 11.49 -15.41
C GLY A 129 6.47 11.02 -15.36
N GLU A 130 5.61 11.69 -16.14
CA GLU A 130 4.15 11.49 -16.11
C GLU A 130 3.63 10.37 -17.01
N VAL A 131 4.47 9.83 -17.87
CA VAL A 131 4.05 8.84 -18.88
C VAL A 131 4.21 7.43 -18.30
N TYR A 132 3.12 6.89 -17.81
CA TYR A 132 3.03 5.48 -17.41
C TYR A 132 2.80 4.63 -18.65
N SER A 133 3.86 4.38 -19.38
CA SER A 133 3.87 3.39 -20.45
C SER A 133 3.67 1.98 -19.85
N GLN A 134 3.30 1.03 -20.67
CA GLN A 134 3.06 -0.34 -20.25
C GLN A 134 4.25 -0.88 -19.43
N PRO A 135 4.02 -1.64 -18.35
CA PRO A 135 5.08 -2.17 -17.48
C PRO A 135 6.22 -2.87 -18.23
N ALA A 136 5.93 -3.49 -19.37
CA ALA A 136 6.93 -4.16 -20.21
C ALA A 136 7.99 -3.22 -20.80
N SER A 137 7.75 -1.92 -20.83
CA SER A 137 8.71 -0.91 -21.34
C SER A 137 9.53 -0.22 -20.26
N LEU A 138 9.21 -0.47 -18.98
CA LEU A 138 9.90 0.14 -17.85
C LEU A 138 11.07 -0.73 -17.38
N PRO A 139 12.19 -0.13 -16.92
CA PRO A 139 13.26 -0.89 -16.34
C PRO A 139 12.80 -1.58 -15.05
N LEU A 140 13.00 -2.90 -14.98
CA LEU A 140 12.79 -3.67 -13.76
C LEU A 140 13.99 -3.47 -12.82
N TYR A 141 13.69 -3.05 -11.60
CA TYR A 141 14.66 -3.02 -10.52
C TYR A 141 14.52 -4.28 -9.66
N PRO A 142 15.36 -5.32 -9.91
CA PRO A 142 15.33 -6.52 -9.11
C PRO A 142 15.79 -6.21 -7.70
N LYS A 143 14.95 -6.55 -6.73
CA LYS A 143 15.34 -6.48 -5.32
C LYS A 143 16.33 -7.60 -5.02
N SER A 144 17.35 -7.28 -4.23
CA SER A 144 18.26 -8.30 -3.71
C SER A 144 17.50 -9.27 -2.80
N PRO A 145 17.85 -10.56 -2.74
CA PRO A 145 17.36 -11.44 -1.71
C PRO A 145 17.55 -10.80 -0.32
N PHE A 146 16.64 -11.06 0.60
CA PHE A 146 16.73 -10.48 1.94
C PHE A 146 18.07 -10.86 2.58
N SER A 147 18.81 -9.85 3.02
CA SER A 147 20.02 -9.98 3.82
C SER A 147 19.95 -9.00 4.97
N ARG A 148 20.03 -9.51 6.21
CA ARG A 148 20.01 -8.68 7.41
C ARG A 148 21.13 -7.64 7.40
N GLU A 149 22.33 -8.01 6.90
CA GLU A 149 23.46 -7.09 6.79
C GLU A 149 23.20 -5.95 5.79
N LEU A 150 22.64 -6.28 4.61
CA LEU A 150 22.28 -5.27 3.62
C LEU A 150 21.15 -4.36 4.11
N PHE A 151 20.18 -4.90 4.83
CA PHE A 151 19.07 -4.13 5.36
C PHE A 151 19.52 -3.05 6.37
N TYR A 152 20.55 -3.33 7.18
CA TYR A 152 21.12 -2.32 8.07
C TYR A 152 21.89 -1.21 7.32
N LYS A 153 22.35 -1.46 6.09
CA LYS A 153 23.09 -0.48 5.29
C LYS A 153 22.19 0.36 4.40
N ARG A 154 21.07 -0.18 3.95
CA ARG A 154 20.12 0.50 3.04
C ARG A 154 18.76 -0.20 3.07
N ASN A 155 17.70 0.56 2.77
CA ASN A 155 16.38 -0.04 2.55
C ASN A 155 16.38 -0.84 1.23
N ILE A 156 16.30 -2.16 1.33
CA ILE A 156 16.26 -3.08 0.18
C ILE A 156 14.89 -3.65 -0.11
N ILE A 157 13.90 -3.35 0.74
CA ILE A 157 12.57 -3.99 0.69
C ILE A 157 11.49 -2.99 0.26
N GLY A 158 11.57 -1.74 0.73
CA GLY A 158 10.52 -0.75 0.56
C GLY A 158 9.37 -0.93 1.58
N ASN A 159 8.33 -0.09 1.45
CA ASN A 159 7.21 -0.06 2.39
C ASN A 159 6.03 -0.94 1.97
N GLN A 160 6.05 -1.48 0.76
CA GLN A 160 4.92 -2.18 0.14
C GLN A 160 5.02 -3.69 0.29
N VAL A 161 5.31 -4.15 1.50
CA VAL A 161 5.35 -5.59 1.80
C VAL A 161 3.95 -6.15 1.97
N PHE A 162 3.80 -7.46 1.72
CA PHE A 162 2.56 -8.21 1.93
C PHE A 162 2.76 -9.19 3.09
N SER A 163 1.86 -9.18 4.07
CA SER A 163 1.96 -10.03 5.26
C SER A 163 0.59 -10.36 5.86
N TRP A 164 0.60 -11.17 6.90
CA TRP A 164 -0.55 -11.32 7.78
C TRP A 164 -0.85 -10.00 8.50
N ALA A 165 -2.11 -9.57 8.53
CA ALA A 165 -2.49 -8.29 9.13
C ALA A 165 -2.18 -8.22 10.64
N TRP A 166 -2.30 -9.33 11.36
CA TRP A 166 -1.99 -9.38 12.79
C TRP A 166 -0.53 -9.02 13.09
N ARG A 167 0.42 -9.41 12.23
CA ARG A 167 1.84 -9.06 12.41
C ARG A 167 2.10 -7.56 12.32
N PHE A 168 1.43 -6.88 11.40
CA PHE A 168 1.53 -5.43 11.30
C PHE A 168 0.93 -4.73 12.52
N LYS A 169 -0.16 -5.25 13.07
CA LYS A 169 -0.80 -4.68 14.28
C LYS A 169 0.05 -4.88 15.55
N GLU A 170 0.85 -5.93 15.60
CA GLU A 170 1.79 -6.16 16.71
C GLU A 170 3.10 -5.37 16.56
N CYS A 171 3.47 -4.98 15.34
CA CYS A 171 4.72 -4.30 15.03
C CYS A 171 4.47 -3.05 14.20
N LEU A 172 3.93 -2.02 14.82
CA LEU A 172 3.62 -0.74 14.20
C LEU A 172 4.90 0.05 13.87
N PHE A 173 4.77 1.03 12.97
CA PHE A 173 5.86 1.96 12.66
C PHE A 173 6.20 2.83 13.87
N ASP A 174 7.48 3.05 14.09
CA ASP A 174 7.95 3.96 15.13
C ASP A 174 7.64 5.41 14.76
N THR A 175 6.79 6.06 15.54
CA THR A 175 6.34 7.44 15.30
C THR A 175 7.35 8.50 15.76
N GLU A 176 8.38 8.13 16.49
CA GLU A 176 9.45 9.03 16.90
C GLU A 176 10.52 9.19 15.81
N LEU A 177 10.60 8.25 14.86
CA LEU A 177 11.47 8.36 13.69
C LEU A 177 10.94 9.42 12.74
N LYS A 178 11.61 10.57 12.71
CA LYS A 178 11.36 11.61 11.69
C LYS A 178 12.01 11.17 10.39
N ALA A 179 11.20 11.10 9.32
CA ALA A 179 11.66 10.89 7.95
C ALA A 179 12.42 12.12 7.45
#